data_53d3d269a67f4d7380ead1ca9f6205d6
#
_entry.id   53d3d269a67f4d7380ead1ca9f6205d6
#
_cell.length_a   1.000
_cell.length_b   1.000
_cell.length_c   1.000
_cell.angle_alpha   90.00
_cell.angle_beta   90.00
_cell.angle_gamma   90.00
#
_symmetry.space_group_name_H-M   'P 1'
#
loop_
_entity.id
_entity.type
_entity.pdbx_description
1 polymer ?
#
loop_
_entity_poly.entity_id
_entity_poly.type
_entity_poly.pdbx_seq_one_letter_code
_entity_poly.pdbx_strand_id
1 'polypeptide(L)'
;MVTFRTLADGDFDAVVAAFNEAFSDYAVRFSMTAPQLREICTRRAVVFELSVGAFEGHRLIGFTLNGFDGETAYDSGTGVVPSHRRQGLARRMMEHVMPGLRAAGARRYLLEVIESNTRAVALYESLGFNTIRSFTCWKYESRGNSGADLRPIEDFPDAFRDVEPSWQNSDAAIRRAGDPRIILGAFDGDVLAGYAVVFPRTNDLAQLAVSRSHRRRGIGSALLDRAAAEAGGMVRVLNVDACDDGINAFLRARGAEQFVRQREMERPL
;
A
#
# COMPACT_ATOMS: atom_id res chain seq x y z
N MET A 1 -29.00 1.79 -16.83
CA MET A 1 -28.62 3.14 -16.34
C MET A 1 -27.64 2.96 -15.19
N VAL A 2 -26.49 3.67 -15.23
CA VAL A 2 -25.48 3.59 -14.17
C VAL A 2 -25.81 4.57 -13.05
N THR A 3 -25.89 4.08 -11.81
CA THR A 3 -26.09 4.87 -10.61
C THR A 3 -24.81 4.90 -9.76
N PHE A 4 -24.62 5.98 -9.02
CA PHE A 4 -23.50 6.15 -8.09
C PHE A 4 -24.06 6.28 -6.68
N ARG A 5 -23.51 5.52 -5.76
CA ARG A 5 -23.87 5.63 -4.35
C ARG A 5 -22.69 5.29 -3.46
N THR A 6 -22.73 5.77 -2.25
CA THR A 6 -21.85 5.35 -1.16
C THR A 6 -21.93 3.84 -0.97
N LEU A 7 -20.79 3.22 -0.70
CA LEU A 7 -20.71 1.80 -0.32
C LEU A 7 -21.15 1.61 1.13
N ALA A 8 -21.56 0.40 1.45
CA ALA A 8 -21.89 -0.05 2.80
C ALA A 8 -21.22 -1.41 3.06
N ASP A 9 -21.15 -1.82 4.33
CA ASP A 9 -20.54 -3.11 4.71
C ASP A 9 -21.15 -4.32 3.96
N GLY A 10 -22.44 -4.27 3.65
CA GLY A 10 -23.11 -5.30 2.86
C GLY A 10 -22.67 -5.39 1.40
N ASP A 11 -21.94 -4.41 0.89
CA ASP A 11 -21.38 -4.42 -0.47
C ASP A 11 -20.01 -5.12 -0.54
N PHE A 12 -19.44 -5.58 0.58
CA PHE A 12 -18.06 -6.08 0.62
C PHE A 12 -17.79 -7.20 -0.38
N ASP A 13 -18.68 -8.19 -0.49
CA ASP A 13 -18.49 -9.30 -1.43
C ASP A 13 -18.59 -8.82 -2.89
N ALA A 14 -19.46 -7.86 -3.18
CA ALA A 14 -19.51 -7.22 -4.50
C ALA A 14 -18.24 -6.45 -4.80
N VAL A 15 -17.63 -5.79 -3.80
CA VAL A 15 -16.34 -5.12 -3.93
C VAL A 15 -15.23 -6.12 -4.23
N VAL A 16 -15.16 -7.27 -3.53
CA VAL A 16 -14.18 -8.33 -3.82
C VAL A 16 -14.29 -8.79 -5.27
N ALA A 17 -15.53 -9.08 -5.73
CA ALA A 17 -15.76 -9.52 -7.10
C ALA A 17 -15.37 -8.45 -8.13
N ALA A 18 -15.82 -7.21 -7.94
CA ALA A 18 -15.51 -6.10 -8.83
C ALA A 18 -14.00 -5.76 -8.84
N PHE A 19 -13.32 -5.89 -7.70
CA PHE A 19 -11.88 -5.70 -7.58
C PHE A 19 -11.14 -6.71 -8.47
N ASN A 20 -11.43 -7.99 -8.31
CA ASN A 20 -10.78 -9.05 -9.08
C ASN A 20 -11.08 -8.91 -10.59
N GLU A 21 -12.30 -8.53 -10.96
CA GLU A 21 -12.66 -8.27 -12.36
C GLU A 21 -11.93 -7.02 -12.91
N ALA A 22 -11.91 -5.92 -12.14
CA ALA A 22 -11.30 -4.66 -12.56
C ALA A 22 -9.79 -4.77 -12.79
N PHE A 23 -9.09 -5.66 -12.08
CA PHE A 23 -7.65 -5.83 -12.21
C PHE A 23 -7.22 -7.13 -12.91
N SER A 24 -8.17 -7.86 -13.53
CA SER A 24 -7.92 -9.15 -14.18
C SER A 24 -6.96 -9.09 -15.38
N ASP A 25 -6.88 -7.96 -16.07
CA ASP A 25 -6.03 -7.69 -17.22
C ASP A 25 -4.81 -6.81 -16.91
N TYR A 26 -4.54 -6.59 -15.61
CA TYR A 26 -3.36 -5.84 -15.17
C TYR A 26 -2.08 -6.63 -15.43
N ALA A 27 -0.99 -5.92 -15.77
CA ALA A 27 0.33 -6.53 -16.03
C ALA A 27 0.84 -7.39 -14.86
N VAL A 28 0.45 -7.04 -13.62
CA VAL A 28 0.58 -7.88 -12.44
C VAL A 28 -0.82 -8.41 -12.14
N ARG A 29 -1.06 -9.70 -12.34
CA ARG A 29 -2.35 -10.31 -12.02
C ARG A 29 -2.62 -10.19 -10.52
N PHE A 30 -3.64 -9.41 -10.17
CA PHE A 30 -4.16 -9.33 -8.81
C PHE A 30 -5.39 -10.25 -8.72
N SER A 31 -5.27 -11.31 -7.94
CA SER A 31 -6.42 -12.05 -7.44
C SER A 31 -6.39 -11.95 -5.93
N MET A 32 -7.44 -11.40 -5.34
CA MET A 32 -7.52 -11.11 -3.93
C MET A 32 -8.67 -11.86 -3.30
N THR A 33 -8.40 -12.59 -2.23
CA THR A 33 -9.44 -13.22 -1.43
C THR A 33 -10.14 -12.18 -0.54
N ALA A 34 -11.36 -12.48 -0.09
CA ALA A 34 -12.07 -11.60 0.84
C ALA A 34 -11.27 -11.29 2.13
N PRO A 35 -10.60 -12.26 2.79
CA PRO A 35 -9.74 -11.96 3.93
C PRO A 35 -8.58 -11.02 3.61
N GLN A 36 -7.92 -11.17 2.45
CA GLN A 36 -6.83 -10.29 2.04
C GLN A 36 -7.31 -8.86 1.79
N LEU A 37 -8.46 -8.70 1.11
CA LEU A 37 -9.03 -7.37 0.88
C LEU A 37 -9.45 -6.72 2.19
N ARG A 38 -10.02 -7.47 3.13
CA ARG A 38 -10.39 -6.98 4.46
C ARG A 38 -9.18 -6.47 5.24
N GLU A 39 -8.08 -7.23 5.23
CA GLU A 39 -6.81 -6.83 5.85
C GLU A 39 -6.28 -5.51 5.24
N ILE A 40 -6.29 -5.40 3.92
CA ILE A 40 -5.87 -4.17 3.21
C ILE A 40 -6.78 -3.00 3.59
N CYS A 41 -8.10 -3.20 3.61
CA CYS A 41 -9.05 -2.16 4.01
C CYS A 41 -8.78 -1.69 5.44
N THR A 42 -8.58 -2.61 6.38
CA THR A 42 -8.26 -2.29 7.77
C THR A 42 -6.94 -1.52 7.88
N ARG A 43 -5.87 -2.03 7.27
CA ARG A 43 -4.55 -1.41 7.27
C ARG A 43 -4.58 0.01 6.71
N ARG A 44 -5.30 0.22 5.62
CA ARG A 44 -5.38 1.51 4.92
C ARG A 44 -6.47 2.43 5.45
N ALA A 45 -7.13 2.05 6.56
CA ALA A 45 -8.23 2.80 7.19
C ALA A 45 -9.41 3.06 6.24
N VAL A 46 -9.77 2.10 5.39
CA VAL A 46 -10.88 2.25 4.44
C VAL A 46 -12.20 2.38 5.18
N VAL A 47 -12.96 3.41 4.82
CA VAL A 47 -14.30 3.72 5.34
C VAL A 47 -15.29 3.59 4.18
N PHE A 48 -16.22 2.64 4.27
CA PHE A 48 -17.16 2.39 3.19
C PHE A 48 -18.13 3.54 2.97
N GLU A 49 -18.51 4.24 4.03
CA GLU A 49 -19.35 5.45 3.98
C GLU A 49 -18.66 6.63 3.29
N LEU A 50 -17.33 6.57 3.15
CA LEU A 50 -16.51 7.52 2.40
C LEU A 50 -15.99 6.93 1.07
N SER A 51 -16.55 5.80 0.65
CA SER A 51 -16.22 5.08 -0.57
C SER A 51 -17.43 5.03 -1.49
N VAL A 52 -17.23 4.97 -2.80
CA VAL A 52 -18.32 5.06 -3.79
C VAL A 52 -18.28 3.88 -4.76
N GLY A 53 -19.44 3.33 -5.05
CA GLY A 53 -19.67 2.35 -6.09
C GLY A 53 -20.44 2.93 -7.28
N ALA A 54 -20.06 2.49 -8.50
CA ALA A 54 -20.86 2.63 -9.71
C ALA A 54 -21.61 1.31 -9.96
N PHE A 55 -22.92 1.39 -10.08
CA PHE A 55 -23.80 0.21 -10.20
C PHE A 55 -24.58 0.23 -11.51
N GLU A 56 -24.68 -0.94 -12.16
CA GLU A 56 -25.63 -1.20 -13.23
C GLU A 56 -26.67 -2.21 -12.71
N GLY A 57 -27.87 -1.71 -12.41
CA GLY A 57 -28.82 -2.48 -11.59
C GLY A 57 -28.23 -2.80 -10.22
N HIS A 58 -28.09 -4.08 -9.91
CA HIS A 58 -27.48 -4.55 -8.66
C HIS A 58 -25.99 -4.88 -8.78
N ARG A 59 -25.42 -4.86 -10.00
CA ARG A 59 -24.02 -5.21 -10.23
C ARG A 59 -23.13 -4.00 -9.98
N LEU A 60 -22.12 -4.18 -9.12
CA LEU A 60 -21.04 -3.22 -8.94
C LEU A 60 -20.07 -3.33 -10.12
N ILE A 61 -19.96 -2.26 -10.91
CA ILE A 61 -19.12 -2.19 -12.13
C ILE A 61 -17.93 -1.26 -11.99
N GLY A 62 -17.85 -0.53 -10.90
CA GLY A 62 -16.71 0.32 -10.55
C GLY A 62 -16.79 0.72 -9.09
N PHE A 63 -15.65 1.05 -8.52
CA PHE A 63 -15.53 1.45 -7.11
C PHE A 63 -14.37 2.42 -6.93
N THR A 64 -14.44 3.22 -5.86
CA THR A 64 -13.31 3.90 -5.24
C THR A 64 -13.37 3.63 -3.74
N LEU A 65 -12.31 3.02 -3.19
CA LEU A 65 -12.19 2.69 -1.77
C LEU A 65 -11.32 3.75 -1.10
N ASN A 66 -11.85 4.42 -0.09
CA ASN A 66 -11.16 5.53 0.52
C ASN A 66 -10.86 5.27 1.99
N GLY A 67 -9.57 5.36 2.33
CA GLY A 67 -9.10 5.46 3.69
C GLY A 67 -9.27 6.88 4.21
N PHE A 68 -9.44 7.00 5.53
CA PHE A 68 -9.50 8.29 6.20
C PHE A 68 -8.85 8.24 7.58
N ASP A 69 -7.97 9.21 7.85
CA ASP A 69 -7.31 9.35 9.14
C ASP A 69 -6.96 10.83 9.39
N GLY A 70 -7.51 11.39 10.45
CA GLY A 70 -7.35 12.80 10.76
C GLY A 70 -7.88 13.73 9.68
N GLU A 71 -6.99 14.44 9.00
CA GLU A 71 -7.32 15.39 7.93
C GLU A 71 -6.95 14.86 6.53
N THR A 72 -6.56 13.60 6.42
CA THR A 72 -6.10 12.99 5.17
C THR A 72 -7.05 11.90 4.72
N ALA A 73 -7.55 12.02 3.49
CA ALA A 73 -8.17 10.94 2.75
C ALA A 73 -7.14 10.24 1.85
N TYR A 74 -7.35 8.95 1.59
CA TYR A 74 -6.45 8.16 0.77
C TYR A 74 -7.24 7.24 -0.17
N ASP A 75 -7.06 7.39 -1.50
CA ASP A 75 -7.59 6.43 -2.47
C ASP A 75 -6.82 5.10 -2.35
N SER A 76 -7.40 4.18 -1.63
CA SER A 76 -6.86 2.82 -1.44
C SER A 76 -6.95 1.97 -2.70
N GLY A 77 -7.80 2.36 -3.64
CA GLY A 77 -7.94 1.72 -4.93
C GLY A 77 -9.21 2.17 -5.66
N THR A 78 -9.02 2.65 -6.88
CA THR A 78 -10.09 2.96 -7.82
C THR A 78 -10.04 2.00 -8.99
N GLY A 79 -11.15 1.31 -9.24
CA GLY A 79 -11.28 0.31 -10.30
C GLY A 79 -12.58 0.42 -11.09
N VAL A 80 -12.52 0.06 -12.38
CA VAL A 80 -13.68 -0.10 -13.26
C VAL A 80 -13.52 -1.39 -14.03
N VAL A 81 -14.55 -2.23 -14.05
CA VAL A 81 -14.53 -3.51 -14.78
C VAL A 81 -14.25 -3.27 -16.26
N PRO A 82 -13.50 -4.15 -16.95
CA PRO A 82 -13.02 -3.90 -18.33
C PRO A 82 -14.11 -3.50 -19.33
N SER A 83 -15.28 -4.15 -19.25
CA SER A 83 -16.44 -3.90 -20.14
C SER A 83 -17.05 -2.50 -20.01
N HIS A 84 -16.78 -1.79 -18.92
CA HIS A 84 -17.36 -0.46 -18.61
C HIS A 84 -16.32 0.67 -18.57
N ARG A 85 -15.08 0.38 -18.94
CA ARG A 85 -14.03 1.41 -19.03
C ARG A 85 -14.29 2.42 -20.15
N ARG A 86 -13.60 3.56 -20.11
CA ARG A 86 -13.68 4.66 -21.09
C ARG A 86 -15.05 5.36 -21.18
N GLN A 87 -15.90 5.17 -20.16
CA GLN A 87 -17.20 5.84 -20.02
C GLN A 87 -17.19 6.93 -18.95
N GLY A 88 -16.00 7.35 -18.48
CA GLY A 88 -15.85 8.39 -17.45
C GLY A 88 -16.23 7.97 -16.03
N LEU A 89 -16.48 6.69 -15.77
CA LEU A 89 -16.97 6.21 -14.46
C LEU A 89 -16.00 6.53 -13.33
N ALA A 90 -14.69 6.31 -13.51
CA ALA A 90 -13.69 6.61 -12.48
C ALA A 90 -13.72 8.11 -12.10
N ARG A 91 -13.77 9.03 -13.10
CA ARG A 91 -13.92 10.46 -12.85
C ARG A 91 -15.17 10.77 -12.02
N ARG A 92 -16.31 10.25 -12.44
CA ARG A 92 -17.60 10.50 -11.77
C ARG A 92 -17.62 9.95 -10.34
N MET A 93 -16.99 8.81 -10.06
CA MET A 93 -16.84 8.28 -8.70
C MET A 93 -15.96 9.19 -7.85
N MET A 94 -14.80 9.63 -8.35
CA MET A 94 -13.91 10.56 -7.66
C MET A 94 -14.58 11.90 -7.37
N GLU A 95 -15.32 12.47 -8.34
CA GLU A 95 -16.08 13.71 -8.17
C GLU A 95 -17.23 13.53 -7.16
N HIS A 96 -17.86 12.36 -7.14
CA HIS A 96 -18.96 12.04 -6.22
C HIS A 96 -18.49 11.92 -4.77
N VAL A 97 -17.30 11.35 -4.54
CA VAL A 97 -16.79 11.11 -3.17
C VAL A 97 -16.22 12.36 -2.51
N MET A 98 -15.62 13.28 -3.27
CA MET A 98 -14.89 14.43 -2.70
C MET A 98 -15.73 15.33 -1.76
N PRO A 99 -17.00 15.63 -2.03
CA PRO A 99 -17.83 16.37 -1.07
C PRO A 99 -17.98 15.66 0.28
N GLY A 100 -18.16 14.35 0.27
CA GLY A 100 -18.25 13.53 1.48
C GLY A 100 -16.95 13.52 2.27
N LEU A 101 -15.81 13.41 1.59
CA LEU A 101 -14.49 13.49 2.23
C LEU A 101 -14.26 14.85 2.91
N ARG A 102 -14.64 15.96 2.24
CA ARG A 102 -14.58 17.30 2.86
C ARG A 102 -15.48 17.42 4.07
N ALA A 103 -16.71 16.92 3.97
CA ALA A 103 -17.66 16.94 5.07
C ALA A 103 -17.18 16.11 6.28
N ALA A 104 -16.42 15.05 6.04
CA ALA A 104 -15.76 14.26 7.08
C ALA A 104 -14.53 14.95 7.69
N GLY A 105 -14.09 16.08 7.15
CA GLY A 105 -12.94 16.84 7.66
C GLY A 105 -11.65 16.66 6.89
N ALA A 106 -11.66 15.92 5.77
CA ALA A 106 -10.47 15.78 4.95
C ALA A 106 -10.07 17.13 4.32
N ARG A 107 -8.80 17.49 4.44
CA ARG A 107 -8.19 18.68 3.83
C ARG A 107 -7.30 18.34 2.66
N ARG A 108 -6.85 17.10 2.58
CA ARG A 108 -6.04 16.60 1.48
C ARG A 108 -6.45 15.19 1.10
N TYR A 109 -6.29 14.87 -0.17
CA TYR A 109 -6.59 13.56 -0.71
C TYR A 109 -5.35 13.01 -1.41
N LEU A 110 -4.85 11.90 -0.92
CA LEU A 110 -3.67 11.19 -1.42
C LEU A 110 -4.09 9.99 -2.28
N LEU A 111 -3.24 9.62 -3.20
CA LEU A 111 -3.31 8.36 -3.92
C LEU A 111 -1.92 7.91 -4.39
N GLU A 112 -1.81 6.63 -4.74
CA GLU A 112 -0.64 6.10 -5.43
C GLU A 112 -1.09 5.51 -6.78
N VAL A 113 -0.36 5.85 -7.83
CA VAL A 113 -0.65 5.38 -9.18
C VAL A 113 0.59 4.82 -9.85
N ILE A 114 0.45 3.68 -10.53
CA ILE A 114 1.53 3.09 -11.33
C ILE A 114 1.92 4.08 -12.44
N GLU A 115 3.20 4.45 -12.49
CA GLU A 115 3.72 5.48 -13.40
C GLU A 115 3.45 5.16 -14.88
N SER A 116 3.53 3.89 -15.26
CA SER A 116 3.25 3.45 -16.63
C SER A 116 1.75 3.44 -16.97
N ASN A 117 0.85 3.59 -15.99
CA ASN A 117 -0.58 3.77 -16.24
C ASN A 117 -0.90 5.24 -16.56
N THR A 118 -0.41 5.69 -17.73
CA THR A 118 -0.53 7.10 -18.16
C THR A 118 -1.97 7.61 -18.24
N ARG A 119 -2.94 6.70 -18.45
CA ARG A 119 -4.37 7.07 -18.46
C ARG A 119 -4.88 7.42 -17.06
N ALA A 120 -4.50 6.64 -16.05
CA ALA A 120 -4.87 6.94 -14.67
C ALA A 120 -4.17 8.21 -14.19
N VAL A 121 -2.87 8.37 -14.51
CA VAL A 121 -2.12 9.60 -14.21
C VAL A 121 -2.83 10.82 -14.80
N ALA A 122 -3.16 10.81 -16.10
CA ALA A 122 -3.86 11.92 -16.77
C ALA A 122 -5.26 12.19 -16.17
N LEU A 123 -5.97 11.14 -15.74
CA LEU A 123 -7.23 11.28 -15.02
C LEU A 123 -7.03 12.07 -13.71
N TYR A 124 -6.09 11.63 -12.88
CA TYR A 124 -5.83 12.26 -11.59
C TYR A 124 -5.31 13.70 -11.74
N GLU A 125 -4.39 13.95 -12.68
CA GLU A 125 -3.93 15.31 -13.01
C GLU A 125 -5.11 16.20 -13.43
N SER A 126 -6.02 15.70 -14.27
CA SER A 126 -7.23 16.45 -14.70
C SER A 126 -8.26 16.66 -13.57
N LEU A 127 -8.15 15.91 -12.48
CA LEU A 127 -8.91 16.10 -11.24
C LEU A 127 -8.19 17.02 -10.24
N GLY A 128 -7.04 17.59 -10.59
CA GLY A 128 -6.27 18.51 -9.77
C GLY A 128 -5.31 17.86 -8.77
N PHE A 129 -4.99 16.58 -8.98
CA PHE A 129 -3.91 15.94 -8.22
C PHE A 129 -2.55 16.30 -8.84
N ASN A 130 -1.56 16.54 -7.98
CA ASN A 130 -0.18 16.80 -8.36
C ASN A 130 0.73 15.72 -7.77
N THR A 131 1.75 15.31 -8.52
CA THR A 131 2.77 14.39 -8.01
C THR A 131 3.60 15.09 -6.94
N ILE A 132 3.67 14.49 -5.75
CA ILE A 132 4.46 15.00 -4.62
C ILE A 132 5.70 14.17 -4.35
N ARG A 133 5.67 12.87 -4.71
CA ARG A 133 6.81 11.97 -4.53
C ARG A 133 6.72 10.79 -5.51
N SER A 134 7.83 10.12 -5.75
CA SER A 134 7.89 8.90 -6.55
C SER A 134 8.37 7.73 -5.71
N PHE A 135 7.85 6.54 -6.03
CA PHE A 135 8.21 5.30 -5.35
C PHE A 135 8.76 4.27 -6.33
N THR A 136 9.64 3.42 -5.80
CA THR A 136 10.07 2.16 -6.41
C THR A 136 9.45 1.00 -5.64
N CYS A 137 9.06 -0.05 -6.36
CA CYS A 137 8.55 -1.28 -5.76
C CYS A 137 9.45 -2.44 -6.16
N TRP A 138 9.81 -3.25 -5.17
CA TRP A 138 10.79 -4.32 -5.30
C TRP A 138 10.21 -5.67 -4.91
N LYS A 139 10.70 -6.72 -5.54
CA LYS A 139 10.48 -8.11 -5.17
C LYS A 139 11.82 -8.69 -4.73
N TYR A 140 11.85 -9.37 -3.59
CA TYR A 140 13.03 -10.03 -3.06
C TYR A 140 12.73 -11.47 -2.70
N GLU A 141 13.58 -12.39 -3.17
CA GLU A 141 13.56 -13.79 -2.79
C GLU A 141 14.70 -14.06 -1.81
N SER A 142 14.40 -14.77 -0.72
CA SER A 142 15.39 -15.08 0.33
C SER A 142 16.56 -15.85 -0.25
N ARG A 143 17.77 -15.49 0.17
CA ARG A 143 19.03 -16.14 -0.24
C ARG A 143 19.67 -16.98 0.86
N GLY A 144 18.97 -17.16 1.97
CA GLY A 144 19.46 -17.97 3.09
C GLY A 144 19.38 -17.24 4.42
N ASN A 145 19.76 -17.95 5.48
CA ASN A 145 19.70 -17.44 6.86
C ASN A 145 21.06 -16.83 7.23
N SER A 146 21.04 -15.63 7.82
CA SER A 146 22.21 -15.03 8.45
C SER A 146 22.19 -15.30 9.95
N GLY A 147 23.35 -15.46 10.57
CA GLY A 147 23.49 -15.75 12.00
C GLY A 147 23.26 -14.55 12.95
N ALA A 148 22.47 -13.56 12.54
CA ALA A 148 22.12 -12.42 13.40
C ALA A 148 21.10 -12.82 14.46
N ASP A 149 21.17 -12.19 15.63
CA ASP A 149 20.20 -12.35 16.69
C ASP A 149 18.91 -11.59 16.34
N LEU A 150 17.93 -12.32 15.83
CA LEU A 150 16.64 -11.80 15.42
C LEU A 150 15.55 -12.34 16.33
N ARG A 151 14.79 -11.43 16.95
CA ARG A 151 13.72 -11.78 17.88
C ARG A 151 12.43 -11.06 17.49
N PRO A 152 11.24 -11.63 17.74
CA PRO A 152 9.98 -10.89 17.69
C PRO A 152 10.01 -9.72 18.69
N ILE A 153 9.45 -8.56 18.26
CA ILE A 153 9.26 -7.39 19.11
C ILE A 153 7.83 -6.87 18.96
N GLU A 154 7.36 -6.07 19.91
CA GLU A 154 5.99 -5.53 19.89
C GLU A 154 5.90 -4.16 19.23
N ASP A 155 6.96 -3.35 19.35
CA ASP A 155 7.01 -1.98 18.82
C ASP A 155 8.37 -1.70 18.16
N PHE A 156 8.44 -0.64 17.37
CA PHE A 156 9.62 -0.27 16.60
C PHE A 156 9.83 1.25 16.59
N PRO A 157 11.10 1.72 16.64
CA PRO A 157 11.42 3.14 16.68
C PRO A 157 11.36 3.79 15.30
N ASP A 158 10.65 4.90 15.18
CA ASP A 158 10.63 5.75 13.98
C ASP A 158 11.99 6.38 13.67
N ALA A 159 12.78 6.68 14.72
CA ALA A 159 14.11 7.29 14.61
C ALA A 159 15.13 6.47 13.78
N PHE A 160 14.84 5.22 13.44
CA PHE A 160 15.72 4.41 12.60
C PHE A 160 15.53 4.67 11.09
N ARG A 161 14.42 5.30 10.72
CA ARG A 161 14.11 5.67 9.33
C ARG A 161 14.75 6.99 8.94
N ASP A 162 15.11 7.11 7.68
CA ASP A 162 15.60 8.36 7.10
C ASP A 162 14.51 9.14 6.36
N VAL A 163 13.40 8.46 6.00
CA VAL A 163 12.26 9.02 5.25
C VAL A 163 10.92 8.58 5.85
N GLU A 164 9.89 9.38 5.65
CA GLU A 164 8.53 9.03 6.04
C GLU A 164 7.99 7.94 5.12
N PRO A 165 7.39 6.87 5.69
CA PRO A 165 6.76 5.81 4.91
C PRO A 165 5.54 6.35 4.12
N SER A 166 5.14 5.63 3.07
CA SER A 166 3.86 5.88 2.39
C SER A 166 2.68 5.58 3.31
N TRP A 167 1.48 6.06 2.92
CA TRP A 167 0.25 5.84 3.70
C TRP A 167 0.09 4.39 4.16
N GLN A 168 0.17 3.44 3.22
CA GLN A 168 -0.05 2.02 3.50
C GLN A 168 1.04 1.37 4.36
N ASN A 169 2.21 1.99 4.48
CA ASN A 169 3.36 1.52 5.25
C ASN A 169 3.63 2.39 6.48
N SER A 170 2.77 3.37 6.77
CA SER A 170 2.89 4.24 7.94
C SER A 170 2.75 3.46 9.25
N ASP A 171 3.27 4.00 10.33
CA ASP A 171 3.13 3.42 11.67
C ASP A 171 1.66 3.24 12.05
N ALA A 172 0.83 4.22 11.71
CA ALA A 172 -0.61 4.14 11.92
C ALA A 172 -1.24 2.96 11.13
N ALA A 173 -0.84 2.76 9.87
CA ALA A 173 -1.29 1.63 9.07
C ALA A 173 -0.85 0.29 9.67
N ILE A 174 0.40 0.20 10.12
CA ILE A 174 0.93 -1.02 10.76
C ILE A 174 0.19 -1.31 12.07
N ARG A 175 -0.08 -0.29 12.89
CA ARG A 175 -0.80 -0.47 14.16
C ARG A 175 -2.28 -0.84 13.97
N ARG A 176 -2.93 -0.39 12.91
CA ARG A 176 -4.31 -0.78 12.54
C ARG A 176 -4.40 -2.20 12.01
N ALA A 177 -3.35 -2.71 11.39
CA ALA A 177 -3.36 -4.03 10.80
C ALA A 177 -3.54 -5.12 11.88
N GLY A 178 -4.39 -6.11 11.55
CA GLY A 178 -4.56 -7.31 12.36
C GLY A 178 -3.46 -8.34 12.12
N ASP A 179 -3.58 -9.49 12.79
CA ASP A 179 -2.70 -10.63 12.56
C ASP A 179 -3.06 -11.39 11.26
N PRO A 180 -2.07 -12.03 10.59
CA PRO A 180 -0.68 -12.11 10.99
C PRO A 180 0.14 -10.88 10.58
N ARG A 181 0.67 -10.18 11.55
CA ARG A 181 1.70 -9.17 11.41
C ARG A 181 2.90 -9.61 12.22
N ILE A 182 4.07 -9.64 11.61
CA ILE A 182 5.31 -10.02 12.29
C ILE A 182 6.22 -8.79 12.34
N ILE A 183 6.67 -8.44 13.55
CA ILE A 183 7.67 -7.41 13.77
C ILE A 183 8.93 -8.09 14.29
N LEU A 184 10.02 -7.99 13.54
CA LEU A 184 11.32 -8.57 13.85
C LEU A 184 12.26 -7.48 14.34
N GLY A 185 12.88 -7.67 15.50
CA GLY A 185 14.00 -6.86 15.97
C GLY A 185 15.32 -7.58 15.76
N ALA A 186 16.34 -6.85 15.33
CA ALA A 186 17.73 -7.30 15.31
C ALA A 186 18.48 -6.65 16.48
N PHE A 187 19.24 -7.43 17.23
CA PHE A 187 19.92 -6.98 18.43
C PHE A 187 21.45 -7.08 18.33
N ASP A 188 22.14 -6.12 18.93
CA ASP A 188 23.57 -6.14 19.23
C ASP A 188 23.71 -6.16 20.75
N GLY A 189 23.87 -7.36 21.33
CA GLY A 189 23.64 -7.60 22.76
C GLY A 189 22.18 -7.33 23.13
N ASP A 190 21.97 -6.40 24.06
CA ASP A 190 20.62 -5.99 24.49
C ASP A 190 20.08 -4.74 23.76
N VAL A 191 20.86 -4.18 22.81
CA VAL A 191 20.50 -2.96 22.11
C VAL A 191 19.77 -3.32 20.81
N LEU A 192 18.56 -2.78 20.62
CA LEU A 192 17.85 -2.88 19.34
C LEU A 192 18.63 -2.11 18.27
N ALA A 193 19.09 -2.80 17.25
CA ALA A 193 19.94 -2.29 16.19
C ALA A 193 19.21 -2.09 14.86
N GLY A 194 18.08 -2.78 14.67
CA GLY A 194 17.25 -2.66 13.47
C GLY A 194 15.93 -3.41 13.63
N TYR A 195 15.00 -3.18 12.72
CA TYR A 195 13.72 -3.89 12.69
C TYR A 195 13.19 -4.11 11.28
N ALA A 196 12.26 -5.04 11.16
CA ALA A 196 11.47 -5.26 9.95
C ALA A 196 10.01 -5.56 10.32
N VAL A 197 9.08 -5.05 9.53
CA VAL A 197 7.64 -5.32 9.66
C VAL A 197 7.14 -6.01 8.41
N VAL A 198 6.66 -7.25 8.56
CA VAL A 198 6.19 -8.08 7.45
C VAL A 198 4.75 -8.53 7.65
N PHE A 199 3.99 -8.56 6.54
CA PHE A 199 2.64 -9.09 6.44
C PHE A 199 2.68 -10.38 5.62
N PRO A 200 2.73 -11.58 6.25
CA PRO A 200 2.92 -12.84 5.53
C PRO A 200 1.82 -13.17 4.53
N ARG A 201 0.57 -12.79 4.79
CA ARG A 201 -0.57 -13.07 3.91
C ARG A 201 -0.49 -12.37 2.56
N THR A 202 0.10 -11.19 2.53
CA THR A 202 0.26 -10.37 1.32
C THR A 202 1.69 -10.37 0.80
N ASN A 203 2.61 -11.00 1.53
CA ASN A 203 4.05 -10.99 1.26
C ASN A 203 4.63 -9.56 1.25
N ASP A 204 4.03 -8.62 1.98
CA ASP A 204 4.50 -7.25 2.02
C ASP A 204 5.51 -7.05 3.16
N LEU A 205 6.70 -6.59 2.85
CA LEU A 205 7.64 -5.99 3.79
C LEU A 205 7.33 -4.49 3.85
N ALA A 206 6.58 -4.08 4.88
CA ALA A 206 6.10 -2.71 5.01
C ALA A 206 7.20 -1.74 5.44
N GLN A 207 8.05 -2.16 6.37
CA GLN A 207 9.18 -1.36 6.85
C GLN A 207 10.40 -2.23 7.10
N LEU A 208 11.58 -1.66 6.83
CA LEU A 208 12.89 -2.20 7.16
C LEU A 208 13.80 -1.03 7.51
N ALA A 209 14.30 -0.99 8.72
CA ALA A 209 15.20 0.07 9.15
C ALA A 209 16.33 -0.46 10.06
N VAL A 210 17.50 0.15 9.96
CA VAL A 210 18.66 -0.13 10.78
C VAL A 210 19.18 1.17 11.37
N SER A 211 19.37 1.19 12.68
CA SER A 211 19.97 2.31 13.40
C SER A 211 21.26 2.76 12.71
N ARG A 212 21.49 4.04 12.56
CA ARG A 212 22.65 4.60 11.83
C ARG A 212 23.98 4.06 12.33
N SER A 213 24.14 3.90 13.64
CA SER A 213 25.36 3.38 14.29
C SER A 213 25.62 1.89 14.01
N HIS A 214 24.58 1.14 13.58
CA HIS A 214 24.66 -0.30 13.35
C HIS A 214 24.60 -0.68 11.86
N ARG A 215 24.56 0.31 10.95
CA ARG A 215 24.57 0.06 9.50
C ARG A 215 25.88 -0.57 9.04
N ARG A 216 25.83 -1.23 7.87
CA ARG A 216 26.98 -1.90 7.22
C ARG A 216 27.57 -3.09 7.99
N ARG A 217 26.81 -3.66 8.94
CA ARG A 217 27.18 -4.85 9.72
C ARG A 217 26.36 -6.09 9.35
N GLY A 218 25.66 -6.09 8.20
CA GLY A 218 24.84 -7.21 7.75
C GLY A 218 23.43 -7.29 8.33
N ILE A 219 23.06 -6.43 9.29
CA ILE A 219 21.78 -6.47 10.01
C ILE A 219 20.59 -6.32 9.05
N GLY A 220 20.63 -5.36 8.12
CA GLY A 220 19.57 -5.18 7.13
C GLY A 220 19.38 -6.41 6.24
N SER A 221 20.47 -7.09 5.89
CA SER A 221 20.42 -8.34 5.11
C SER A 221 19.75 -9.45 5.89
N ALA A 222 20.10 -9.61 7.17
CA ALA A 222 19.52 -10.60 8.05
C ALA A 222 18.00 -10.39 8.23
N LEU A 223 17.60 -9.15 8.47
CA LEU A 223 16.18 -8.78 8.60
C LEU A 223 15.41 -9.04 7.30
N LEU A 224 15.97 -8.69 6.14
CA LEU A 224 15.34 -8.90 4.84
C LEU A 224 15.18 -10.40 4.52
N ASP A 225 16.22 -11.20 4.75
CA ASP A 225 16.18 -12.65 4.53
C ASP A 225 15.16 -13.32 5.47
N ARG A 226 15.14 -12.92 6.74
CA ARG A 226 14.19 -13.47 7.70
C ARG A 226 12.76 -13.04 7.39
N ALA A 227 12.52 -11.79 7.04
CA ALA A 227 11.20 -11.31 6.62
C ALA A 227 10.69 -12.07 5.40
N ALA A 228 11.56 -12.34 4.41
CA ALA A 228 11.19 -13.15 3.26
C ALA A 228 10.87 -14.60 3.65
N ALA A 229 11.63 -15.20 4.57
CA ALA A 229 11.34 -16.55 5.07
C ALA A 229 9.99 -16.63 5.78
N GLU A 230 9.64 -15.65 6.63
CA GLU A 230 8.34 -15.56 7.30
C GLU A 230 7.17 -15.40 6.32
N ALA A 231 7.43 -14.86 5.14
CA ALA A 231 6.47 -14.67 4.06
C ALA A 231 6.50 -15.79 3.00
N GLY A 232 7.03 -16.96 3.33
CA GLY A 232 7.07 -18.10 2.42
C GLY A 232 8.17 -18.06 1.36
N GLY A 233 9.25 -17.33 1.61
CA GLY A 233 10.46 -17.27 0.79
C GLY A 233 10.62 -16.00 -0.06
N MET A 234 9.59 -15.17 -0.16
CA MET A 234 9.60 -13.94 -0.97
C MET A 234 8.83 -12.81 -0.31
N VAL A 235 9.35 -11.60 -0.43
CA VAL A 235 8.63 -10.38 -0.04
C VAL A 235 8.57 -9.35 -1.17
N ARG A 236 7.51 -8.54 -1.14
CA ARG A 236 7.40 -7.31 -1.90
C ARG A 236 7.70 -6.13 -0.97
N VAL A 237 8.56 -5.24 -1.40
CA VAL A 237 8.86 -3.98 -0.71
C VAL A 237 8.21 -2.88 -1.54
N LEU A 238 6.99 -2.50 -1.15
CA LEU A 238 6.21 -1.52 -1.90
C LEU A 238 6.51 -0.11 -1.41
N ASN A 239 6.46 0.85 -2.33
CA ASN A 239 6.52 2.28 -2.04
C ASN A 239 7.78 2.71 -1.28
N VAL A 240 8.92 2.20 -1.72
CA VAL A 240 10.22 2.74 -1.31
C VAL A 240 10.40 4.10 -1.97
N ASP A 241 10.67 5.14 -1.18
CA ASP A 241 10.91 6.48 -1.73
C ASP A 241 12.04 6.44 -2.75
N ALA A 242 11.80 6.97 -3.95
CA ALA A 242 12.79 6.94 -5.02
C ALA A 242 14.03 7.81 -4.70
N CYS A 243 13.88 8.78 -3.77
CA CYS A 243 14.96 9.63 -3.29
C CYS A 243 15.75 9.00 -2.11
N ASP A 244 15.30 7.87 -1.55
CA ASP A 244 16.09 7.13 -0.56
C ASP A 244 17.11 6.23 -1.27
N ASP A 245 18.25 6.84 -1.60
CA ASP A 245 19.36 6.12 -2.24
C ASP A 245 19.88 4.95 -1.40
N GLY A 246 19.80 5.05 -0.07
CA GLY A 246 20.29 4.04 0.86
C GLY A 246 19.56 2.71 0.72
N ILE A 247 18.25 2.72 0.86
CA ILE A 247 17.44 1.51 0.76
C ILE A 247 17.36 0.98 -0.68
N ASN A 248 17.28 1.89 -1.68
CA ASN A 248 17.26 1.48 -3.09
C ASN A 248 18.56 0.80 -3.51
N ALA A 249 19.74 1.33 -3.12
CA ALA A 249 21.03 0.70 -3.36
C ALA A 249 21.17 -0.63 -2.61
N PHE A 250 20.69 -0.70 -1.37
CA PHE A 250 20.71 -1.92 -0.56
C PHE A 250 19.88 -3.02 -1.23
N LEU A 251 18.64 -2.76 -1.60
CA LEU A 251 17.76 -3.74 -2.24
C LEU A 251 18.36 -4.25 -3.56
N ARG A 252 18.91 -3.33 -4.39
CA ARG A 252 19.62 -3.70 -5.62
C ARG A 252 20.83 -4.58 -5.35
N ALA A 253 21.64 -4.23 -4.36
CA ALA A 253 22.83 -5.03 -3.98
C ALA A 253 22.45 -6.43 -3.43
N ARG A 254 21.28 -6.55 -2.81
CA ARG A 254 20.72 -7.84 -2.38
C ARG A 254 20.12 -8.64 -3.55
N GLY A 255 20.08 -8.06 -4.76
CA GLY A 255 19.54 -8.69 -5.96
C GLY A 255 18.01 -8.72 -5.98
N ALA A 256 17.37 -7.79 -5.28
CA ALA A 256 15.94 -7.54 -5.46
C ALA A 256 15.66 -7.02 -6.87
N GLU A 257 14.52 -7.43 -7.43
CA GLU A 257 14.03 -6.99 -8.73
C GLU A 257 13.08 -5.81 -8.56
N GLN A 258 13.38 -4.69 -9.21
CA GLN A 258 12.44 -3.58 -9.30
C GLN A 258 11.38 -3.91 -10.36
N PHE A 259 10.12 -4.08 -9.96
CA PHE A 259 9.07 -4.52 -10.88
C PHE A 259 8.10 -3.42 -11.28
N VAL A 260 7.98 -2.34 -10.48
CA VAL A 260 7.11 -1.21 -10.82
C VAL A 260 7.61 0.09 -10.17
N ARG A 261 7.24 1.23 -10.77
CA ARG A 261 7.35 2.57 -10.18
C ARG A 261 5.95 3.15 -10.00
N GLN A 262 5.78 3.93 -8.94
CA GLN A 262 4.53 4.62 -8.65
C GLN A 262 4.79 6.11 -8.41
N ARG A 263 3.75 6.92 -8.63
CA ARG A 263 3.69 8.31 -8.17
C ARG A 263 2.75 8.38 -6.99
N GLU A 264 3.17 9.04 -5.93
CA GLU A 264 2.25 9.53 -4.92
C GLU A 264 1.75 10.89 -5.38
N MET A 265 0.44 11.02 -5.44
CA MET A 265 -0.18 12.25 -5.88
C MET A 265 -1.10 12.79 -4.77
N GLU A 266 -1.15 14.11 -4.66
CA GLU A 266 -1.96 14.81 -3.67
C GLU A 266 -2.84 15.85 -4.34
N ARG A 267 -4.03 16.01 -3.78
CA ARG A 267 -4.94 17.10 -4.08
C ARG A 267 -5.43 17.74 -2.77
N PRO A 268 -5.41 19.08 -2.61
CA PRO A 268 -6.17 19.77 -1.57
C PRO A 268 -7.68 19.57 -1.75
N LEU A 269 -8.40 19.39 -0.64
CA LEU A 269 -9.84 19.20 -0.62
C LEU A 269 -10.59 20.44 -0.08
#